data_09b53fc79bdfe5d6f2c65f7c818e30b6
#
_entry.id   09b53fc79bdfe5d6f2c65f7c818e30b6
#
_cell.length_a   1.000
_cell.length_b   1.000
_cell.length_c   1.000
_cell.angle_alpha   90.00
_cell.angle_beta   90.00
_cell.angle_gamma   90.00
#
_symmetry.space_group_name_H-M   'P 1'
#
loop_
_entity.id
_entity.type
_entity.pdbx_description
1 polymer ?
#
loop_
_entity_poly.entity_id
_entity_poly.type
_entity_poly.pdbx_seq_one_letter_code
_entity_poly.pdbx_strand_id
1 'polypeptide(L)' 'MPFHIKKPAALGSGDVYYESGSTWTQTYADRKVYSSKSTADAQVVNYDGSNGGFVGATVVSE' A
#
# COMPACT_ATOMS: atom_id res chain seq x y z
N MET A 1 -14.33 9.24 0.67
CA MET A 1 -13.47 8.92 1.80
C MET A 1 -12.12 8.50 1.28
N PRO A 2 -11.05 8.97 1.87
CA PRO A 2 -9.72 8.57 1.37
C PRO A 2 -9.37 7.14 1.76
N PHE A 3 -8.43 6.57 1.00
CA PHE A 3 -7.98 5.21 1.18
C PHE A 3 -6.46 5.16 1.03
N HIS A 4 -5.85 4.17 1.65
CA HIS A 4 -4.43 3.91 1.43
C HIS A 4 -4.19 2.41 1.40
N ILE A 5 -2.99 2.02 0.98
CA ILE A 5 -2.61 0.60 0.86
C ILE A 5 -1.54 0.31 1.89
N LYS A 6 -1.71 -0.77 2.64
CA LYS A 6 -0.70 -1.19 3.61
C LYS A 6 -0.47 -2.69 3.51
N LYS A 7 0.69 -3.13 3.99
CA LYS A 7 1.00 -4.56 4.11
C LYS A 7 1.92 -4.76 5.30
N PRO A 8 1.98 -5.99 5.84
CA PRO A 8 2.91 -6.27 6.94
C PRO A 8 4.36 -6.04 6.49
N ALA A 9 5.17 -5.48 7.38
CA ALA A 9 6.57 -5.28 7.10
C ALA A 9 7.25 -6.63 6.92
N ALA A 10 8.15 -6.73 5.94
CA ALA A 10 8.86 -7.98 5.67
C ALA A 10 9.82 -8.33 6.81
N LEU A 11 10.43 -7.33 7.40
CA LEU A 11 11.36 -7.51 8.50
C LEU A 11 10.89 -6.67 9.68
N GLY A 12 10.72 -7.30 10.82
CA GLY A 12 10.28 -6.59 12.02
C GLY A 12 8.77 -6.60 12.17
N SER A 13 8.27 -5.76 13.05
CA SER A 13 6.85 -5.69 13.37
C SER A 13 6.23 -4.45 12.75
N GLY A 14 4.90 -4.45 12.67
CA GLY A 14 4.15 -3.32 12.17
C GLY A 14 3.88 -3.42 10.68
N ASP A 15 3.41 -2.32 10.12
CA ASP A 15 3.00 -2.27 8.73
C ASP A 15 3.82 -1.26 7.97
N VAL A 16 3.90 -1.46 6.65
CA VAL A 16 4.43 -0.45 5.74
C VAL A 16 3.30 0.00 4.82
N TYR A 17 3.40 1.23 4.37
CA TYR A 17 2.37 1.88 3.55
C TYR A 17 2.92 2.14 2.18
N TYR A 18 2.08 1.94 1.16
CA TYR A 18 2.48 2.22 -0.21
C TYR A 18 2.68 3.72 -0.39
N GLU A 19 3.81 4.09 -0.96
CA GLU A 19 4.13 5.49 -1.23
C GLU A 19 4.08 5.79 -2.71
N SER A 20 4.88 5.14 -3.52
CA SER A 20 4.85 5.34 -4.97
C SER A 20 5.75 4.29 -5.64
N GLY A 21 5.48 4.02 -6.91
CA GLY A 21 6.29 3.09 -7.68
C GLY A 21 6.45 1.75 -6.97
N SER A 22 7.67 1.43 -6.56
CA SER A 22 7.94 0.23 -5.78
C SER A 22 8.38 0.58 -4.36
N THR A 23 8.10 1.79 -3.91
CA THR A 23 8.53 2.29 -2.60
C THR A 23 7.45 2.07 -1.56
N TRP A 24 7.86 1.52 -0.41
CA TRP A 24 7.00 1.35 0.76
C TRP A 24 7.64 2.09 1.92
N THR A 25 6.85 2.70 2.78
CA THR A 25 7.34 3.51 3.87
C THR A 25 6.68 3.11 5.19
N GLN A 26 7.44 3.21 6.28
CA GLN A 26 6.89 3.01 7.61
C GLN A 26 6.27 4.30 8.15
N THR A 27 6.49 5.42 7.48
CA THR A 27 5.98 6.72 7.91
C THR A 27 4.57 6.90 7.38
N TYR A 28 3.60 6.92 8.28
CA TYR A 28 2.19 7.04 7.91
C TYR A 28 1.93 8.33 7.10
N ALA A 29 2.62 9.42 7.46
CA ALA A 29 2.41 10.69 6.78
C ALA A 29 2.85 10.67 5.32
N ASP A 30 3.73 9.75 4.95
CA ASP A 30 4.25 9.66 3.58
C ASP A 30 3.44 8.70 2.71
N ARG A 31 2.42 8.07 3.26
CA ARG A 31 1.61 7.12 2.48
C ARG A 31 0.91 7.80 1.32
N LYS A 32 0.72 7.06 0.24
CA LYS A 32 -0.07 7.55 -0.88
C LYS A 32 -1.55 7.47 -0.53
N VAL A 33 -2.26 8.57 -0.66
CA VAL A 33 -3.68 8.65 -0.38
C VAL A 33 -4.45 8.60 -1.69
N TYR A 34 -5.43 7.71 -1.75
CA TYR A 34 -6.31 7.58 -2.91
C TYR A 34 -7.68 8.15 -2.58
N SER A 35 -8.27 8.85 -3.53
CA SER A 35 -9.61 9.40 -3.32
C SER A 35 -10.71 8.38 -3.55
N SER A 36 -10.37 7.25 -4.19
CA SER A 36 -11.35 6.24 -4.59
C SER A 36 -10.81 4.86 -4.27
N LYS A 37 -11.67 4.01 -3.69
CA LYS A 37 -11.30 2.63 -3.40
C LYS A 37 -10.99 1.86 -4.68
N SER A 38 -11.73 2.11 -5.75
CA SER A 38 -11.51 1.38 -6.99
C SER A 38 -10.14 1.67 -7.58
N THR A 39 -9.63 2.90 -7.44
CA THR A 39 -8.30 3.24 -7.89
C THR A 39 -7.24 2.52 -7.05
N ALA A 40 -7.43 2.47 -5.74
CA ALA A 40 -6.50 1.77 -4.85
C ALA A 40 -6.53 0.27 -5.12
N ASP A 41 -7.72 -0.31 -5.31
CA ASP A 41 -7.85 -1.72 -5.63
C ASP A 41 -7.16 -2.07 -6.94
N ALA A 42 -7.29 -1.21 -7.95
CA ALA A 42 -6.65 -1.43 -9.23
C ALA A 42 -5.13 -1.43 -9.10
N GLN A 43 -4.59 -0.59 -8.24
CA GLN A 43 -3.15 -0.56 -8.00
C GLN A 43 -2.68 -1.89 -7.41
N VAL A 44 -3.42 -2.43 -6.46
CA VAL A 44 -3.07 -3.70 -5.84
C VAL A 44 -3.14 -4.86 -6.84
N VAL A 45 -4.18 -4.87 -7.68
CA VAL A 45 -4.41 -5.97 -8.61
C VAL A 45 -3.41 -5.94 -9.77
N ASN A 46 -3.05 -4.74 -10.24
CA ASN A 46 -2.26 -4.60 -11.46
C ASN A 46 -0.77 -4.75 -11.25
N TYR A 47 -0.31 -4.75 -10.00
CA TYR A 47 1.11 -4.87 -9.74
C TYR A 47 1.52 -6.34 -9.77
N ASP A 48 2.64 -6.64 -10.43
CA ASP A 48 3.06 -8.01 -10.66
C ASP A 48 3.79 -8.65 -9.49
N GLY A 49 4.03 -7.92 -8.44
CA GLY A 49 4.66 -8.47 -7.26
C GLY A 49 6.18 -8.39 -7.21
N SER A 50 6.80 -7.69 -8.15
CA SER A 50 8.25 -7.48 -8.08
C SER A 50 8.61 -6.86 -6.73
N ASN A 51 9.72 -7.29 -6.17
CA ASN A 51 10.18 -6.79 -4.86
C ASN A 51 9.16 -7.02 -3.75
N GLY A 52 8.45 -8.15 -3.82
CA GLY A 52 7.42 -8.43 -2.84
C GLY A 52 6.09 -7.76 -3.18
N GLY A 53 6.11 -6.79 -4.07
CA GLY A 53 4.94 -6.15 -4.61
C GLY A 53 3.83 -5.91 -3.60
N PHE A 54 2.63 -6.27 -3.97
CA PHE A 54 1.45 -6.06 -3.13
C PHE A 54 0.96 -7.35 -2.46
N VAL A 55 1.83 -8.34 -2.33
CA VAL A 55 1.47 -9.58 -1.66
C VAL A 55 1.13 -9.27 -0.20
N GLY A 56 -0.07 -9.65 0.23
CA GLY A 56 -0.52 -9.35 1.57
C GLY A 56 -1.02 -7.94 1.78
N ALA A 57 -1.01 -7.11 0.74
CA ALA A 57 -1.46 -5.73 0.85
C ALA A 57 -2.98 -5.65 0.92
N THR A 58 -3.47 -4.66 1.66
CA THR A 58 -4.90 -4.39 1.78
C THR A 58 -5.16 -2.91 1.59
N VAL A 59 -6.37 -2.61 1.10
CA VAL A 59 -6.82 -1.23 0.98
C VAL A 59 -7.58 -0.87 2.24
N VAL A 60 -7.19 0.25 2.86
CA VAL A 60 -7.75 0.68 4.13
C VAL A 60 -8.47 2.00 3.95
N SER A 61 -9.70 2.08 4.47
CA SER A 61 -10.47 3.32 4.50
C SER A 61 -9.99 4.19 5.66
N GLU A 62 -9.82 5.45 5.40
CA GLU A 62 -9.37 6.39 6.43
C GLU A 62 -10.50 7.16 7.07
#